data_a8ed81324280f5c6e345b8e697683223
#
_entry.id   a8ed81324280f5c6e345b8e697683223
#
_cell.length_a   1.000
_cell.length_b   1.000
_cell.length_c   1.000
_cell.angle_alpha   90.00
_cell.angle_beta   90.00
_cell.angle_gamma   90.00
#
_symmetry.space_group_name_H-M   'P 1'
#
loop_
_entity.id
_entity.type
_entity.pdbx_description
1 polymer ?
#
loop_
_entity_poly.entity_id
_entity_poly.type
_entity_poly.pdbx_seq_one_letter_code
_entity_poly.pdbx_strand_id
1 'polypeptide(L)'
;MPVEPAEQPVLDAVAAGFPAAVGALGRLVRIPSVAFQGFPAEPLRDSAEAVAELLRGTGAFELVEVRSATYPTEDGSAVGSPAVVARRPAAAGRPTVLLYAHHDV
;
A
#
# COMPACT_ATOMS: atom_id res chain seq x y z
N MET A 1 8.66 27.35 -3.85
CA MET A 1 9.40 27.36 -2.58
C MET A 1 10.80 26.77 -2.80
N PRO A 2 11.85 27.41 -2.32
CA PRO A 2 13.18 26.85 -2.45
C PRO A 2 13.25 25.51 -1.67
N VAL A 3 13.96 24.54 -2.25
CA VAL A 3 14.20 23.23 -1.61
C VAL A 3 15.29 23.39 -0.56
N GLU A 4 15.04 22.93 0.65
CA GLU A 4 16.06 22.90 1.70
C GLU A 4 17.20 21.94 1.33
N PRO A 5 18.47 22.27 1.63
CA PRO A 5 19.61 21.39 1.29
C PRO A 5 19.49 19.97 1.85
N ALA A 6 18.81 19.79 2.98
CA ALA A 6 18.54 18.47 3.57
C ALA A 6 17.52 17.63 2.80
N GLU A 7 16.72 18.24 1.95
CA GLU A 7 15.68 17.58 1.14
C GLU A 7 16.21 17.10 -0.21
N GLN A 8 17.27 17.71 -0.71
CA GLN A 8 17.83 17.41 -2.05
C GLN A 8 18.17 15.92 -2.23
N PRO A 9 18.83 15.22 -1.28
CA PRO A 9 19.09 13.78 -1.43
C PRO A 9 17.81 12.93 -1.56
N VAL A 10 16.72 13.34 -0.91
CA VAL A 10 15.43 12.66 -1.02
C VAL A 10 14.85 12.85 -2.41
N LEU A 11 14.87 14.07 -2.94
CA LEU A 11 14.40 14.38 -4.28
C LEU A 11 15.22 13.65 -5.35
N ASP A 12 16.53 13.59 -5.19
CA ASP A 12 17.42 12.86 -6.11
C ASP A 12 17.12 11.36 -6.10
N ALA A 13 16.87 10.78 -4.91
CA ALA A 13 16.50 9.38 -4.77
C ALA A 13 15.14 9.08 -5.41
N VAL A 14 14.15 9.97 -5.26
CA VAL A 14 12.84 9.86 -5.91
C VAL A 14 12.99 9.92 -7.42
N ALA A 15 13.75 10.88 -7.94
CA ALA A 15 13.98 11.01 -9.38
C ALA A 15 14.68 9.78 -9.95
N ALA A 16 15.72 9.26 -9.29
CA ALA A 16 16.44 8.06 -9.70
C ALA A 16 15.56 6.80 -9.64
N GLY A 17 14.66 6.70 -8.65
CA GLY A 17 13.76 5.57 -8.46
C GLY A 17 12.48 5.61 -9.32
N PHE A 18 12.20 6.72 -10.00
CA PHE A 18 10.93 6.93 -10.72
C PHE A 18 10.65 5.88 -11.81
N PRO A 19 11.61 5.47 -12.67
CA PRO A 19 11.34 4.43 -13.67
C PRO A 19 10.96 3.08 -13.04
N ALA A 20 11.58 2.71 -11.93
CA ALA A 20 11.26 1.48 -11.19
C ALA A 20 9.87 1.58 -10.55
N ALA A 21 9.48 2.74 -10.04
CA ALA A 21 8.15 2.99 -9.48
C ALA A 21 7.06 2.86 -10.56
N VAL A 22 7.28 3.41 -11.75
CA VAL A 22 6.37 3.25 -12.91
C VAL A 22 6.25 1.77 -13.29
N GLY A 23 7.35 1.03 -13.32
CA GLY A 23 7.34 -0.42 -13.58
C GLY A 23 6.56 -1.21 -12.52
N ALA A 24 6.70 -0.86 -11.25
CA ALA A 24 5.94 -1.46 -10.15
C ALA A 24 4.43 -1.16 -10.29
N LEU A 25 4.06 0.08 -10.55
CA LEU A 25 2.68 0.47 -10.83
C LEU A 25 2.11 -0.32 -12.00
N GLY A 26 2.87 -0.46 -13.10
CA GLY A 26 2.45 -1.23 -14.27
C GLY A 26 2.18 -2.70 -13.95
N ARG A 27 2.91 -3.31 -13.02
CA ARG A 27 2.63 -4.67 -12.53
C ARG A 27 1.35 -4.73 -11.70
N LEU A 28 1.14 -3.76 -10.81
CA LEU A 28 -0.07 -3.72 -9.98
C LEU A 28 -1.33 -3.52 -10.81
N VAL A 29 -1.36 -2.61 -11.77
CA VAL A 29 -2.56 -2.35 -12.59
C VAL A 29 -2.91 -3.49 -13.55
N ARG A 30 -2.02 -4.44 -13.78
CA ARG A 30 -2.31 -5.66 -14.56
C ARG A 30 -3.10 -6.70 -13.76
N ILE A 31 -3.12 -6.59 -12.45
CA ILE A 31 -3.96 -7.43 -11.60
C ILE A 31 -5.38 -6.88 -11.70
N PRO A 32 -6.37 -7.65 -12.18
CA PRO A 32 -7.74 -7.15 -12.36
C PRO A 32 -8.50 -7.05 -11.02
N SER A 33 -7.98 -6.24 -10.13
CA SER A 33 -8.39 -6.07 -8.74
C SER A 33 -9.57 -5.11 -8.60
N VAL A 34 -10.69 -5.46 -9.19
CA VAL A 34 -11.92 -4.64 -9.15
C VAL A 34 -12.67 -4.87 -7.84
N ALA A 35 -12.73 -3.85 -6.98
CA ALA A 35 -13.44 -3.89 -5.70
C ALA A 35 -14.92 -3.51 -5.86
N PHE A 36 -15.64 -4.25 -6.68
CA PHE A 36 -17.05 -3.99 -6.94
C PHE A 36 -17.86 -5.28 -6.88
N GLN A 37 -19.12 -5.18 -6.50
CA GLN A 37 -20.03 -6.32 -6.41
C GLN A 37 -20.13 -7.05 -7.76
N GLY A 38 -20.04 -8.39 -7.72
CA GLY A 38 -20.08 -9.23 -8.91
C GLY A 38 -18.72 -9.54 -9.53
N PHE A 39 -17.64 -8.89 -9.07
CA PHE A 39 -16.27 -9.23 -9.47
C PHE A 39 -15.65 -10.26 -8.52
N PRO A 40 -14.72 -11.12 -8.99
CA PRO A 40 -14.08 -12.12 -8.15
C PRO A 40 -13.19 -11.44 -7.09
N ALA A 41 -13.16 -12.01 -5.88
CA ALA A 41 -12.38 -11.49 -4.76
C ALA A 41 -10.89 -11.87 -4.82
N GLU A 42 -10.53 -12.91 -5.58
CA GLU A 42 -9.14 -13.40 -5.65
C GLU A 42 -8.15 -12.34 -6.17
N PRO A 43 -8.42 -11.61 -7.27
CA PRO A 43 -7.53 -10.56 -7.74
C PRO A 43 -7.32 -9.41 -6.72
N LEU A 44 -8.29 -9.15 -5.84
CA LEU A 44 -8.12 -8.18 -4.75
C LEU A 44 -7.08 -8.65 -3.74
N ARG A 45 -7.06 -9.95 -3.41
CA ARG A 45 -6.03 -10.54 -2.54
C ARG A 45 -4.67 -10.51 -3.20
N ASP A 46 -4.60 -10.88 -4.48
CA ASP A 46 -3.35 -10.85 -5.25
C ASP A 46 -2.77 -9.44 -5.30
N SER A 47 -3.61 -8.43 -5.50
CA SER A 47 -3.21 -7.03 -5.47
C SER A 47 -2.70 -6.62 -4.09
N ALA A 48 -3.40 -6.97 -3.02
CA ALA A 48 -2.97 -6.69 -1.65
C ALA A 48 -1.62 -7.35 -1.31
N GLU A 49 -1.44 -8.61 -1.67
CA GLU A 49 -0.15 -9.30 -1.46
C GLU A 49 0.98 -8.68 -2.29
N ALA A 50 0.72 -8.30 -3.54
CA ALA A 50 1.71 -7.62 -4.37
C ALA A 50 2.14 -6.27 -3.76
N VAL A 51 1.21 -5.50 -3.20
CA VAL A 51 1.52 -4.27 -2.46
C VAL A 51 2.31 -4.57 -1.18
N ALA A 52 1.90 -5.60 -0.43
CA ALA A 52 2.60 -6.02 0.79
C ALA A 52 4.06 -6.42 0.49
N GLU A 53 4.31 -7.14 -0.60
CA GLU A 53 5.67 -7.49 -1.04
C GLU A 53 6.50 -6.26 -1.38
N LEU A 54 5.93 -5.27 -2.08
CA LEU A 54 6.62 -4.01 -2.37
C LEU A 54 7.01 -3.28 -1.08
N LEU A 55 6.11 -3.21 -0.10
CA LEU A 55 6.37 -2.58 1.20
C LEU A 55 7.44 -3.33 2.00
N ARG A 56 7.39 -4.67 2.05
CA ARG A 56 8.43 -5.50 2.68
C ARG A 56 9.79 -5.28 2.01
N GLY A 57 9.81 -5.19 0.69
CA GLY A 57 11.02 -4.96 -0.10
C GLY A 57 11.72 -3.63 0.19
N THR A 58 11.02 -2.63 0.75
CA THR A 58 11.66 -1.37 1.16
C THR A 58 12.54 -1.51 2.39
N GLY A 59 12.32 -2.52 3.24
CA GLY A 59 12.98 -2.65 4.53
C GLY A 59 12.64 -1.54 5.53
N ALA A 60 11.68 -0.66 5.22
CA ALA A 60 11.34 0.51 6.03
C ALA A 60 10.35 0.23 7.16
N PHE A 61 9.63 -0.89 7.11
CA PHE A 61 8.55 -1.21 8.03
C PHE A 61 8.88 -2.42 8.90
N GLU A 62 8.56 -2.34 10.18
CA GLU A 62 8.69 -3.47 11.12
C GLU A 62 7.55 -4.49 10.98
N LEU A 63 6.40 -4.03 10.53
CA LEU A 63 5.21 -4.84 10.31
C LEU A 63 4.61 -4.53 8.94
N VAL A 64 4.32 -5.56 8.16
CA VAL A 64 3.52 -5.47 6.93
C VAL A 64 2.55 -6.64 6.93
N GLU A 65 1.26 -6.33 6.95
CA GLU A 65 0.18 -7.32 7.03
C GLU A 65 -0.90 -7.05 5.99
N VAL A 66 -1.50 -8.12 5.47
CA VAL A 66 -2.76 -8.06 4.73
C VAL A 66 -3.88 -8.44 5.70
N ARG A 67 -4.87 -7.57 5.85
CA ARG A 67 -5.99 -7.72 6.78
C ARG A 67 -7.32 -7.53 6.08
N SER A 68 -8.33 -8.26 6.54
CA SER A 68 -9.72 -8.05 6.16
C SER A 68 -10.57 -7.93 7.42
N ALA A 69 -11.51 -7.00 7.44
CA ALA A 69 -12.46 -6.86 8.53
C ALA A 69 -13.71 -7.69 8.25
N THR A 70 -14.25 -8.30 9.29
CA THR A 70 -15.58 -8.90 9.24
C THR A 70 -16.61 -7.88 9.73
N TYR A 71 -17.72 -7.75 9.01
CA TYR A 71 -18.79 -6.84 9.37
C TYR A 71 -20.16 -7.55 9.33
N PRO A 72 -21.13 -7.11 10.17
CA PRO A 72 -22.46 -7.71 10.20
C PRO A 72 -23.24 -7.36 8.94
N THR A 73 -24.07 -8.31 8.48
CA THR A 73 -25.04 -8.15 7.40
C THR A 73 -26.40 -8.64 7.88
N GLU A 74 -27.47 -8.37 7.12
CA GLU A 74 -28.82 -8.86 7.42
C GLU A 74 -28.87 -10.39 7.52
N ASP A 75 -28.07 -11.11 6.73
CA ASP A 75 -28.02 -12.57 6.65
C ASP A 75 -26.89 -13.19 7.50
N GLY A 76 -26.21 -12.41 8.36
CA GLY A 76 -25.13 -12.91 9.19
C GLY A 76 -23.90 -11.99 9.20
N SER A 77 -22.81 -12.38 8.53
CA SER A 77 -21.60 -11.57 8.43
C SER A 77 -20.92 -11.73 7.06
N ALA A 78 -20.20 -10.69 6.65
CA ALA A 78 -19.37 -10.71 5.46
C ALA A 78 -17.94 -10.26 5.78
N VAL A 79 -16.99 -10.69 4.96
CA VAL A 79 -15.59 -10.29 5.04
C VAL A 79 -15.35 -9.17 4.02
N GLY A 80 -14.80 -8.06 4.49
CA GLY A 80 -14.44 -6.92 3.65
C GLY A 80 -13.26 -7.21 2.74
N SER A 81 -13.06 -6.31 1.77
CA SER A 81 -11.89 -6.34 0.90
C SER A 81 -10.59 -6.25 1.71
N PRO A 82 -9.51 -6.87 1.24
CA PRO A 82 -8.24 -6.86 1.95
C PRO A 82 -7.62 -5.46 1.96
N ALA A 83 -7.06 -5.08 3.08
CA ALA A 83 -6.25 -3.88 3.26
C ALA A 83 -4.81 -4.26 3.62
N VAL A 84 -3.86 -3.51 3.13
CA VAL A 84 -2.45 -3.66 3.52
C VAL A 84 -2.13 -2.64 4.60
N VAL A 85 -1.61 -3.10 5.72
CA VAL A 85 -1.20 -2.27 6.85
C VAL A 85 0.30 -2.42 7.03
N ALA A 86 1.03 -1.32 6.92
CA ALA A 86 2.46 -1.28 7.21
C ALA A 86 2.73 -0.28 8.34
N ARG A 87 3.57 -0.66 9.28
CA ARG A 87 3.87 0.16 10.47
C ARG A 87 5.36 0.21 10.74
N ARG A 88 5.77 1.39 11.11
CA ARG A 88 7.08 1.68 11.70
C ARG A 88 6.86 2.62 12.88
N PRO A 89 7.36 2.30 14.08
CA PRO A 89 7.27 3.21 15.21
C PRO A 89 7.95 4.54 14.91
N ALA A 90 7.35 5.62 15.36
CA ALA A 90 8.00 6.92 15.31
C ALA A 90 9.20 6.93 16.26
N ALA A 91 10.29 7.58 15.85
CA ALA A 91 11.39 7.88 16.75
C ALA A 91 10.93 8.83 17.89
N ALA A 92 11.61 8.76 19.01
CA ALA A 92 11.27 9.61 20.16
C ALA A 92 11.24 11.09 19.77
N GLY A 93 10.15 11.79 20.14
CA GLY A 93 9.94 13.20 19.82
C GLY A 93 9.59 13.50 18.35
N ARG A 94 9.34 12.48 17.54
CA ARG A 94 8.92 12.63 16.14
C ARG A 94 7.43 12.33 15.99
N PRO A 95 6.74 13.02 15.09
CA PRO A 95 5.34 12.74 14.80
C PRO A 95 5.17 11.41 14.05
N THR A 96 3.99 10.81 14.20
CA THR A 96 3.54 9.72 13.33
C THR A 96 2.83 10.29 12.11
N VAL A 97 3.18 9.80 10.94
CA VAL A 97 2.53 10.17 9.67
C VAL A 97 1.75 8.97 9.15
N LEU A 98 0.48 9.19 8.81
CA LEU A 98 -0.37 8.21 8.14
C LEU A 98 -0.39 8.50 6.64
N LEU A 99 0.02 7.51 5.85
CA LEU A 99 -0.12 7.53 4.39
C LEU A 99 -1.27 6.61 3.99
N TYR A 100 -2.10 7.07 3.07
CA TYR A 100 -3.24 6.31 2.58
C TYR A 100 -3.27 6.29 1.04
N ALA A 101 -3.55 5.11 0.49
CA ALA A 101 -3.84 4.93 -0.94
C ALA A 101 -4.71 3.68 -1.11
N HIS A 102 -5.45 3.59 -2.22
CA HIS A 102 -6.14 2.34 -2.59
C HIS A 102 -5.30 1.52 -3.58
N HIS A 103 -5.48 0.20 -3.60
CA HIS A 103 -4.72 -0.71 -4.47
C HIS A 103 -5.58 -1.39 -5.56
N ASP A 104 -6.89 -1.27 -5.48
CA ASP A 104 -7.81 -1.78 -6.51
C ASP A 104 -7.79 -0.90 -7.77
N VAL A 105 -8.20 -1.46 -8.87
CA VAL A 105 -8.27 -0.78 -10.17
C VAL A 105 -9.70 -0.50 -10.63
#